data_512d13e7e494001654757a6fd5d56202
#
_entry.id   512d13e7e494001654757a6fd5d56202
#
_cell.length_a   1.000
_cell.length_b   1.000
_cell.length_c   1.000
_cell.angle_alpha   90.00
_cell.angle_beta   90.00
_cell.angle_gamma   90.00
#
_symmetry.space_group_name_H-M   'P 1'
#
loop_
_entity.id
_entity.type
_entity.pdbx_description
1 polymer ?
#
loop_
_entity_poly.entity_id
_entity_poly.type
_entity_poly.pdbx_seq_one_letter_code
_entity_poly.pdbx_strand_id
1 'polypeptide(L)'
;MQGKYRVNSNCEDINKMQHISWFVLPPAMELYFKSKNANYKELPPFRSDCETNGLSAMEIIYPKQFSKIYVPIELNGTLGKTIFHVAHRMANSIIYWHLDDLYIGSTQGIHQMALSPDEGIHTLTLVDETGESLVQKFEIVSGKK
;
A
#
# COMPACT_ATOMS: atom_id res chain seq x y z
N MET A 1 -23.46 3.19 7.41
CA MET A 1 -23.02 1.81 7.64
C MET A 1 -24.22 0.94 7.97
N GLN A 2 -24.31 -0.23 7.40
CA GLN A 2 -25.37 -1.18 7.69
C GLN A 2 -24.76 -2.49 8.17
N GLY A 3 -25.11 -2.95 9.39
CA GLY A 3 -24.50 -4.14 9.99
C GLY A 3 -22.98 -4.00 10.13
N LYS A 4 -22.24 -4.99 9.67
CA LYS A 4 -20.76 -5.05 9.75
C LYS A 4 -20.06 -4.50 8.50
N TYR A 5 -20.80 -3.98 7.53
CA TYR A 5 -20.24 -3.55 6.24
C TYR A 5 -20.54 -2.08 5.98
N ARG A 6 -19.61 -1.43 5.30
CA ARG A 6 -19.85 -0.09 4.77
C ARG A 6 -20.72 -0.18 3.52
N VAL A 7 -21.62 0.77 3.36
CA VAL A 7 -22.45 0.93 2.16
C VAL A 7 -22.39 2.38 1.69
N ASN A 8 -22.69 2.60 0.43
CA ASN A 8 -22.79 3.95 -0.14
C ASN A 8 -24.10 4.12 -0.91
N SER A 9 -24.34 5.31 -1.41
CA SER A 9 -25.59 5.62 -2.12
C SER A 9 -25.76 4.85 -3.44
N ASN A 10 -24.72 4.22 -3.94
CA ASN A 10 -24.78 3.41 -5.17
C ASN A 10 -25.34 2.01 -4.92
N CYS A 11 -25.27 1.50 -3.69
CA CYS A 11 -25.67 0.12 -3.38
C CYS A 11 -26.73 0.02 -2.29
N GLU A 12 -27.09 1.11 -1.63
CA GLU A 12 -28.13 1.11 -0.60
C GLU A 12 -28.90 2.44 -0.61
N ASP A 13 -30.18 2.36 -0.24
CA ASP A 13 -31.02 3.55 -0.09
C ASP A 13 -30.54 4.40 1.09
N ILE A 14 -30.44 5.72 0.88
CA ILE A 14 -29.99 6.68 1.91
C ILE A 14 -30.84 6.56 3.18
N ASN A 15 -32.13 6.29 3.05
CA ASN A 15 -33.04 6.16 4.19
C ASN A 15 -32.78 4.90 5.03
N LYS A 16 -32.09 3.91 4.49
CA LYS A 16 -31.76 2.66 5.17
C LYS A 16 -30.34 2.65 5.74
N MET A 17 -29.55 3.68 5.43
CA MET A 17 -28.19 3.76 5.89
C MET A 17 -28.11 4.34 7.30
N GLN A 18 -27.22 3.78 8.09
CA GLN A 18 -26.87 4.32 9.41
C GLN A 18 -25.58 5.14 9.27
N HIS A 19 -25.66 6.41 9.65
CA HIS A 19 -24.53 7.33 9.61
C HIS A 19 -23.78 7.27 10.94
N ILE A 20 -22.56 6.76 10.92
CA ILE A 20 -21.71 6.67 12.10
C ILE A 20 -20.41 7.44 11.83
N SER A 21 -20.06 8.34 12.75
CA SER A 21 -18.78 9.03 12.70
C SER A 21 -17.65 8.03 12.96
N TRP A 22 -16.64 8.04 12.10
CA TRP A 22 -15.53 7.12 12.21
C TRP A 22 -14.21 7.85 11.97
N PHE A 23 -13.25 7.63 12.87
CA PHE A 23 -11.92 8.19 12.72
C PHE A 23 -11.12 7.37 11.72
N VAL A 24 -10.78 7.98 10.58
CA VAL A 24 -10.09 7.31 9.46
C VAL A 24 -8.80 8.05 9.14
N LEU A 25 -7.72 7.28 9.01
CA LEU A 25 -6.41 7.80 8.61
C LEU A 25 -6.02 7.23 7.25
N PRO A 26 -5.16 7.91 6.48
CA PRO A 26 -4.53 7.30 5.32
C PRO A 26 -3.78 6.01 5.69
N PRO A 27 -3.62 5.05 4.77
CA PRO A 27 -3.05 3.74 5.11
C PRO A 27 -1.71 3.78 5.83
N ALA A 28 -0.79 4.66 5.43
CA ALA A 28 0.51 4.77 6.08
C ALA A 28 0.40 5.28 7.52
N MET A 29 -0.43 6.30 7.74
CA MET A 29 -0.67 6.84 9.08
C MET A 29 -1.44 5.85 9.95
N GLU A 30 -2.38 5.13 9.38
CA GLU A 30 -3.15 4.10 10.07
C GLU A 30 -2.24 2.99 10.59
N LEU A 31 -1.30 2.52 9.79
CA LEU A 31 -0.33 1.51 10.20
C LEU A 31 0.49 1.98 11.40
N TYR A 32 0.98 3.21 11.36
CA TYR A 32 1.74 3.79 12.47
C TYR A 32 0.87 3.93 13.73
N PHE A 33 -0.34 4.45 13.57
CA PHE A 33 -1.25 4.71 14.68
C PHE A 33 -1.66 3.41 15.37
N LYS A 34 -1.94 2.35 14.63
CA LYS A 34 -2.28 1.03 15.18
C LYS A 34 -1.16 0.47 16.06
N SER A 35 0.08 0.69 15.66
CA SER A 35 1.24 0.20 16.42
C SER A 35 1.39 0.86 17.79
N LYS A 36 0.79 2.05 17.96
CA LYS A 36 0.85 2.84 19.19
C LYS A 36 -0.43 2.79 20.03
N ASN A 37 -1.56 2.46 19.40
CA ASN A 37 -2.88 2.53 20.05
C ASN A 37 -3.65 1.23 19.85
N ALA A 38 -3.72 0.43 20.91
CA ALA A 38 -4.42 -0.86 20.89
C ALA A 38 -5.94 -0.73 20.70
N ASN A 39 -6.50 0.43 20.98
CA ASN A 39 -7.95 0.67 20.90
C ASN A 39 -8.40 1.22 19.54
N TYR A 40 -7.51 1.31 18.57
CA TYR A 40 -7.86 1.79 17.24
C TYR A 40 -8.82 0.81 16.57
N LYS A 41 -9.94 1.34 16.05
CA LYS A 41 -10.93 0.54 15.33
C LYS A 41 -10.74 0.70 13.83
N GLU A 42 -10.52 -0.40 13.15
CA GLU A 42 -10.41 -0.42 11.70
C GLU A 42 -11.77 -0.15 11.06
N LEU A 43 -11.74 0.58 9.94
CA LEU A 43 -12.93 0.84 9.16
C LEU A 43 -13.43 -0.48 8.55
N PRO A 44 -14.73 -0.83 8.70
CA PRO A 44 -15.24 -2.06 8.13
C PRO A 44 -15.13 -2.08 6.59
N PRO A 45 -15.03 -3.25 5.98
CA PRO A 45 -15.01 -3.35 4.53
C PRO A 45 -16.35 -2.95 3.91
N PHE A 46 -16.31 -2.58 2.63
CA PHE A 46 -17.54 -2.36 1.88
C PHE A 46 -18.29 -3.68 1.67
N ARG A 47 -19.61 -3.59 1.63
CA ARG A 47 -20.43 -4.73 1.23
C ARG A 47 -20.09 -5.11 -0.22
N SER A 48 -20.15 -6.41 -0.55
CA SER A 48 -19.67 -6.92 -1.84
C SER A 48 -20.35 -6.33 -3.07
N ASP A 49 -21.57 -5.80 -2.91
CA ASP A 49 -22.32 -5.15 -3.98
C ASP A 49 -22.08 -3.64 -4.08
N CYS A 50 -21.25 -3.09 -3.20
CA CYS A 50 -20.89 -1.68 -3.21
C CYS A 50 -19.58 -1.46 -3.96
N GLU A 51 -19.60 -0.60 -4.96
CA GLU A 51 -18.39 -0.20 -5.65
C GLU A 51 -17.55 0.74 -4.78
N THR A 52 -16.27 0.45 -4.69
CA THR A 52 -15.33 1.26 -3.93
C THR A 52 -14.72 2.33 -4.84
N ASN A 53 -15.35 3.49 -4.90
CA ASN A 53 -14.78 4.60 -5.66
C ASN A 53 -13.91 5.47 -4.75
N GLY A 54 -12.62 5.48 -5.00
CA GLY A 54 -11.75 6.59 -4.65
C GLY A 54 -10.86 6.48 -3.42
N LEU A 55 -11.01 5.49 -2.54
CA LEU A 55 -10.08 5.32 -1.41
C LEU A 55 -9.28 4.05 -1.60
N SER A 56 -8.00 4.20 -1.93
CA SER A 56 -7.10 3.07 -2.02
C SER A 56 -6.90 2.42 -0.65
N ALA A 57 -6.93 1.10 -0.61
CA ALA A 57 -6.61 0.34 0.59
C ALA A 57 -5.10 0.25 0.83
N MET A 58 -4.30 0.57 -0.18
CA MET A 58 -2.84 0.52 -0.13
C MET A 58 -2.23 1.91 -0.28
N GLU A 59 -1.13 2.13 0.40
CA GLU A 59 -0.30 3.32 0.24
C GLU A 59 1.17 2.94 0.34
N ILE A 60 1.97 3.42 -0.61
CA ILE A 60 3.41 3.19 -0.57
C ILE A 60 4.04 4.22 0.38
N ILE A 61 4.62 3.72 1.47
CA ILE A 61 5.30 4.56 2.45
C ILE A 61 6.66 5.00 1.90
N TYR A 62 7.38 4.06 1.28
CA TYR A 62 8.68 4.32 0.67
C TYR A 62 8.91 3.34 -0.49
N PRO A 63 9.40 3.78 -1.62
CA PRO A 63 9.75 5.17 -2.00
C PRO A 63 8.52 6.00 -2.33
N LYS A 64 8.65 7.31 -2.23
CA LYS A 64 7.59 8.24 -2.64
C LYS A 64 7.57 8.40 -4.16
N GLN A 65 6.42 8.84 -4.69
CA GLN A 65 6.24 9.03 -6.13
C GLN A 65 7.29 10.00 -6.70
N PHE A 66 7.90 9.60 -7.81
CA PHE A 66 8.93 10.35 -8.51
C PHE A 66 10.17 10.67 -7.67
N SER A 67 10.43 9.89 -6.62
CA SER A 67 11.61 10.10 -5.78
C SER A 67 12.87 9.55 -6.44
N LYS A 68 14.00 10.15 -6.11
CA LYS A 68 15.32 9.62 -6.44
C LYS A 68 15.88 8.91 -5.23
N ILE A 69 16.26 7.66 -5.40
CA ILE A 69 16.78 6.83 -4.33
C ILE A 69 18.29 6.66 -4.55
N TYR A 70 19.07 7.16 -3.60
CA TYR A 70 20.51 6.95 -3.62
C TYR A 70 20.84 5.61 -2.98
N VAL A 71 21.42 4.72 -3.77
CA VAL A 71 21.83 3.41 -3.31
C VAL A 71 23.35 3.38 -3.26
N PRO A 72 23.96 3.14 -2.09
CA PRO A 72 25.42 3.08 -2.00
C PRO A 72 25.95 1.83 -2.70
N ILE A 73 27.15 1.95 -3.25
CA ILE A 73 27.87 0.80 -3.78
C ILE A 73 28.58 0.13 -2.62
N GLU A 74 28.32 -1.15 -2.42
CA GLU A 74 28.97 -1.93 -1.38
C GLU A 74 30.45 -2.22 -1.71
N LEU A 75 31.19 -2.66 -0.73
CA LEU A 75 32.62 -2.90 -0.87
C LEU A 75 32.95 -3.94 -1.95
N ASN A 76 32.02 -4.82 -2.25
CA ASN A 76 32.16 -5.83 -3.30
C ASN A 76 31.79 -5.31 -4.71
N GLY A 77 31.46 -4.03 -4.85
CA GLY A 77 31.12 -3.42 -6.12
C GLY A 77 29.64 -3.57 -6.53
N THR A 78 28.82 -4.22 -5.72
CA THR A 78 27.39 -4.36 -6.00
C THR A 78 26.58 -3.21 -5.39
N LEU A 79 25.42 -2.93 -5.99
CA LEU A 79 24.48 -1.96 -5.43
C LEU A 79 23.87 -2.52 -4.14
N GLY A 80 23.75 -1.67 -3.12
CA GLY A 80 23.09 -2.02 -1.89
C GLY A 80 21.60 -2.23 -2.08
N LYS A 81 20.95 -2.80 -1.07
CA LYS A 81 19.51 -3.07 -1.10
C LYS A 81 18.74 -1.92 -0.50
N THR A 82 17.59 -1.63 -1.08
CA THR A 82 16.64 -0.66 -0.57
C THR A 82 15.40 -1.40 -0.10
N ILE A 83 14.92 -1.07 1.09
CA ILE A 83 13.72 -1.67 1.65
C ILE A 83 12.51 -0.84 1.22
N PHE A 84 11.62 -1.44 0.45
CA PHE A 84 10.36 -0.84 0.05
C PHE A 84 9.29 -1.20 1.07
N HIS A 85 8.49 -0.22 1.45
CA HIS A 85 7.50 -0.38 2.50
C HIS A 85 6.14 0.12 2.04
N VAL A 86 5.13 -0.72 2.22
CA VAL A 86 3.75 -0.46 1.83
C VAL A 86 2.84 -0.67 3.02
N ALA A 87 1.84 0.19 3.17
CA ALA A 87 0.77 0.03 4.15
C ALA A 87 -0.49 -0.48 3.45
N HIS A 88 -1.17 -1.43 4.07
CA HIS A 88 -2.47 -1.93 3.64
C HIS A 88 -3.46 -1.87 4.80
N ARG A 89 -4.69 -1.43 4.54
CA ARG A 89 -5.72 -1.32 5.58
C ARG A 89 -6.11 -2.67 6.17
N MET A 90 -6.10 -3.72 5.35
CA MET A 90 -6.44 -5.07 5.78
C MET A 90 -5.20 -5.76 6.34
N ALA A 91 -5.25 -6.12 7.63
CA ALA A 91 -4.08 -6.63 8.36
C ALA A 91 -3.48 -7.91 7.75
N ASN A 92 -4.29 -8.77 7.15
CA ASN A 92 -3.85 -10.06 6.61
C ASN A 92 -3.88 -10.09 5.07
N SER A 93 -3.93 -8.92 4.43
CA SER A 93 -3.96 -8.87 2.97
C SER A 93 -2.64 -9.33 2.38
N ILE A 94 -2.72 -9.91 1.18
CA ILE A 94 -1.55 -10.31 0.40
C ILE A 94 -1.34 -9.30 -0.70
N ILE A 95 -0.10 -8.81 -0.82
CA ILE A 95 0.30 -7.91 -1.91
C ILE A 95 1.29 -8.63 -2.80
N TYR A 96 1.01 -8.64 -4.10
CA TYR A 96 1.90 -9.17 -5.12
C TYR A 96 2.72 -8.02 -5.70
N TRP A 97 4.03 -8.18 -5.70
CA TRP A 97 4.98 -7.14 -6.09
C TRP A 97 5.51 -7.40 -7.49
N HIS A 98 5.46 -6.36 -8.32
CA HIS A 98 6.01 -6.39 -9.66
C HIS A 98 6.94 -5.19 -9.86
N LEU A 99 8.12 -5.45 -10.38
CA LEU A 99 9.08 -4.40 -10.73
C LEU A 99 9.31 -4.46 -12.24
N ASP A 100 9.04 -3.35 -12.92
CA ASP A 100 9.14 -3.24 -14.39
C ASP A 100 8.38 -4.38 -15.11
N ASP A 101 7.16 -4.66 -14.65
CA ASP A 101 6.26 -5.72 -15.15
C ASP A 101 6.76 -7.16 -14.90
N LEU A 102 7.80 -7.31 -14.08
CA LEU A 102 8.31 -8.62 -13.68
C LEU A 102 7.87 -8.94 -12.26
N TYR A 103 7.21 -10.08 -12.08
CA TYR A 103 6.80 -10.55 -10.75
C TYR A 103 8.03 -10.88 -9.90
N ILE A 104 8.13 -10.28 -8.71
CA ILE A 104 9.28 -10.43 -7.82
C ILE A 104 8.96 -11.11 -6.50
N GLY A 105 7.70 -11.20 -6.12
CA GLY A 105 7.31 -11.86 -4.89
C GLY A 105 6.01 -11.36 -4.32
N SER A 106 5.65 -11.85 -3.15
CA SER A 106 4.45 -11.44 -2.43
C SER A 106 4.76 -11.27 -0.95
N THR A 107 3.96 -10.42 -0.29
CA THR A 107 4.06 -10.20 1.16
C THR A 107 2.69 -10.29 1.78
N GLN A 108 2.62 -10.71 3.03
CA GLN A 108 1.39 -10.80 3.80
C GLN A 108 1.61 -10.24 5.20
N GLY A 109 0.65 -9.45 5.67
CA GLY A 109 0.70 -8.82 6.99
C GLY A 109 1.65 -7.63 7.02
N ILE A 110 2.94 -7.88 7.05
CA ILE A 110 3.97 -6.84 6.96
C ILE A 110 4.43 -6.76 5.50
N HIS A 111 4.27 -5.59 4.90
CA HIS A 111 4.57 -5.39 3.48
C HIS A 111 5.87 -4.61 3.33
N GLN A 112 6.96 -5.32 3.48
CA GLN A 112 8.30 -4.80 3.26
C GLN A 112 9.07 -5.77 2.36
N MET A 113 9.81 -5.23 1.41
CA MET A 113 10.62 -6.03 0.51
C MET A 113 11.93 -5.30 0.22
N ALA A 114 13.03 -6.00 0.42
CA ALA A 114 14.35 -5.49 0.07
C ALA A 114 14.60 -5.77 -1.41
N LEU A 115 14.83 -4.72 -2.18
CA LEU A 115 15.07 -4.80 -3.61
C LEU A 115 16.40 -4.13 -3.95
N SER A 116 17.05 -4.62 -4.98
CA SER A 116 18.29 -4.07 -5.50
C SER A 116 18.15 -3.83 -7.01
N PRO A 117 17.27 -2.89 -7.42
CA PRO A 117 17.11 -2.59 -8.85
C PRO A 117 18.35 -1.90 -9.39
N ASP A 118 18.54 -2.04 -10.70
CA ASP A 118 19.62 -1.37 -11.39
C ASP A 118 19.42 0.14 -11.41
N GLU A 119 20.48 0.87 -11.74
CA GLU A 119 20.41 2.31 -11.89
C GLU A 119 19.47 2.69 -13.04
N GLY A 120 18.61 3.68 -12.80
CA GLY A 120 17.66 4.18 -13.78
C GLY A 120 16.24 4.33 -13.23
N ILE A 121 15.31 4.57 -14.13
CA ILE A 121 13.89 4.74 -13.80
C ILE A 121 13.21 3.37 -13.77
N HIS A 122 12.48 3.12 -12.69
CA HIS A 122 11.74 1.87 -12.49
C HIS A 122 10.29 2.15 -12.18
N THR A 123 9.43 1.17 -12.48
CA THR A 123 8.01 1.21 -12.16
C THR A 123 7.70 0.05 -11.21
N LEU A 124 7.21 0.38 -10.03
CA LEU A 124 6.75 -0.60 -9.06
C LEU A 124 5.24 -0.73 -9.16
N THR A 125 4.76 -1.94 -9.43
CA THR A 125 3.33 -2.25 -9.49
C THR A 125 2.98 -3.22 -8.36
N LEU A 126 1.99 -2.86 -7.59
CA LEU A 126 1.48 -3.67 -6.49
C LEU A 126 0.05 -4.05 -6.79
N VAL A 127 -0.28 -5.32 -6.59
CA VAL A 127 -1.64 -5.83 -6.74
C VAL A 127 -1.99 -6.61 -5.48
N ASP A 128 -3.12 -6.32 -4.88
CA ASP A 128 -3.58 -7.09 -3.73
C ASP A 128 -4.46 -8.27 -4.16
N GLU A 129 -4.85 -9.08 -3.17
CA GLU A 129 -5.68 -10.27 -3.41
C GLU A 129 -7.08 -9.95 -3.95
N THR A 130 -7.54 -8.70 -3.78
CA THR A 130 -8.83 -8.25 -4.30
C THR A 130 -8.74 -7.75 -5.74
N GLY A 131 -7.53 -7.60 -6.28
CA GLY A 131 -7.29 -7.07 -7.61
C GLY A 131 -7.05 -5.57 -7.65
N GLU A 132 -7.05 -4.89 -6.50
CA GLU A 132 -6.69 -3.48 -6.44
C GLU A 132 -5.21 -3.31 -6.76
N SER A 133 -4.89 -2.37 -7.63
CA SER A 133 -3.51 -2.13 -8.06
C SER A 133 -3.06 -0.72 -7.74
N LEU A 134 -1.76 -0.59 -7.49
CA LEU A 134 -1.10 0.69 -7.23
C LEU A 134 0.21 0.71 -8.00
N VAL A 135 0.44 1.77 -8.75
CA VAL A 135 1.64 1.94 -9.59
C VAL A 135 2.43 3.14 -9.10
N GLN A 136 3.74 2.97 -8.96
CA GLN A 136 4.63 4.04 -8.51
C GLN A 136 5.91 4.03 -9.32
N LYS A 137 6.35 5.22 -9.74
CA LYS A 137 7.62 5.40 -10.46
C LYS A 137 8.65 6.01 -9.54
N PHE A 138 9.88 5.53 -9.65
CA PHE A 138 11.01 6.03 -8.89
C PHE A 138 12.28 5.88 -9.72
N GLU A 139 13.34 6.57 -9.32
CA GLU A 139 14.64 6.53 -9.98
C GLU A 139 15.70 6.04 -8.99
N ILE A 140 16.50 5.08 -9.44
CA ILE A 140 17.66 4.61 -8.67
C ILE A 140 18.89 5.36 -9.17
N VAL A 141 19.58 6.00 -8.24
CA VAL A 141 20.83 6.72 -8.52
C VAL A 141 21.93 6.07 -7.70
N SER A 142 23.00 5.67 -8.36
CA SER A 142 24.14 5.09 -7.66
C SER A 142 24.97 6.18 -7.00
N GLY A 143 25.58 5.81 -5.86
CA GLY A 143 26.50 6.71 -5.14
C GLY A 143 27.87 6.83 -5.76
N LYS A 144 28.01 6.66 -7.07
CA LYS A 144 29.28 6.88 -7.75
C LYS A 144 29.69 8.34 -7.67
N LYS A 145 30.85 8.54 -7.17
CA LYS A 145 31.51 9.83 -7.24
C LYS A 145 32.27 9.97 -8.58
#